data_5b5784a375bc711b37c0ff22c43cdbaa
#
_entry.id   5b5784a375bc711b37c0ff22c43cdbaa
#
_cell.length_a   1.000
_cell.length_b   1.000
_cell.length_c   1.000
_cell.angle_alpha   90.00
_cell.angle_beta   90.00
_cell.angle_gamma   90.00
#
_symmetry.space_group_name_H-M   'P 1'
#
loop_
_entity.id
_entity.type
_entity.pdbx_description
1 polymer ?
#
loop_
_entity_poly.entity_id
_entity_poly.type
_entity_poly.pdbx_seq_one_letter_code
_entity_poly.pdbx_strand_id
1 'polypeptide(L)'
;MSLKPPVSEKDHLQGDKNAPIELVEYGDYQCPHCGRAYPIIKSIQKKLGNKLKFVFRNFPLAESHPDAVNAAIATEAAAVQGKFWEMHDAVFEHQRDLSDAALIKCAQKVGLDISKFESDFDKQEIQDKVESDLESGVRSGVNGTPSFFINGKKYNDSWDEDTLLEYLRSISV
;
A
#
# COMPACT_ATOMS: atom_id res chain seq x y z
N MET A 1 -4.17 -19.07 -4.96
CA MET A 1 -3.08 -18.36 -5.66
C MET A 1 -2.07 -17.84 -4.66
N SER A 2 -0.81 -17.85 -5.03
CA SER A 2 0.27 -17.45 -4.14
C SER A 2 0.92 -16.14 -4.59
N LEU A 3 1.46 -15.43 -3.63
CA LEU A 3 2.15 -14.16 -3.85
C LEU A 3 3.45 -14.37 -4.62
N LYS A 4 3.64 -13.62 -5.71
CA LYS A 4 4.80 -13.71 -6.60
C LYS A 4 5.30 -12.32 -6.97
N PRO A 5 6.53 -11.96 -6.58
CA PRO A 5 7.44 -12.71 -5.70
C PRO A 5 7.02 -12.63 -4.23
N PRO A 6 7.56 -13.49 -3.38
CA PRO A 6 7.36 -13.34 -1.93
C PRO A 6 7.85 -11.98 -1.45
N VAL A 7 7.41 -11.58 -0.26
CA VAL A 7 7.86 -10.33 0.37
C VAL A 7 9.38 -10.37 0.54
N SER A 8 10.02 -9.25 0.21
CA SER A 8 11.47 -9.10 0.30
C SER A 8 11.83 -7.70 0.82
N GLU A 9 13.13 -7.42 0.89
CA GLU A 9 13.64 -6.10 1.31
C GLU A 9 13.23 -4.97 0.36
N LYS A 10 12.79 -5.29 -0.85
CA LYS A 10 12.29 -4.31 -1.81
C LYS A 10 10.90 -3.79 -1.48
N ASP A 11 10.19 -4.48 -0.61
CA ASP A 11 8.85 -4.11 -0.21
C ASP A 11 8.84 -3.08 0.91
N HIS A 12 7.79 -2.27 0.96
CA HIS A 12 7.51 -1.39 2.09
C HIS A 12 6.80 -2.20 3.17
N LEU A 13 7.45 -2.33 4.32
CA LEU A 13 6.95 -3.13 5.42
C LEU A 13 6.75 -2.25 6.65
N GLN A 14 5.64 -2.46 7.34
CA GLN A 14 5.31 -1.78 8.59
C GLN A 14 5.07 -2.84 9.68
N GLY A 15 5.58 -2.61 10.87
CA GLY A 15 5.52 -3.57 11.96
C GLY A 15 6.81 -4.35 12.13
N ASP A 16 6.75 -5.41 12.90
CA ASP A 16 7.92 -6.25 13.18
C ASP A 16 8.19 -7.18 11.98
N LYS A 17 9.36 -7.06 11.40
CA LYS A 17 9.75 -7.89 10.25
C LYS A 17 9.73 -9.39 10.54
N ASN A 18 9.82 -9.76 11.81
CA ASN A 18 9.79 -11.17 12.26
C ASN A 18 8.40 -11.59 12.72
N ALA A 19 7.37 -10.78 12.52
CA ALA A 19 6.01 -11.10 12.93
C ALA A 19 5.52 -12.40 12.25
N PRO A 20 4.77 -13.24 12.96
CA PRO A 20 4.29 -14.51 12.40
C PRO A 20 3.20 -14.35 11.35
N ILE A 21 2.48 -13.22 11.34
CA ILE A 21 1.43 -12.95 10.37
C ILE A 21 1.93 -11.91 9.37
N GLU A 22 1.93 -12.28 8.09
CA GLU A 22 2.25 -11.35 7.00
C GLU A 22 0.97 -11.02 6.24
N LEU A 23 0.61 -9.74 6.22
CA LEU A 23 -0.54 -9.24 5.47
C LEU A 23 -0.04 -8.32 4.37
N VAL A 24 -0.28 -8.71 3.11
CA VAL A 24 0.06 -7.89 1.94
C VAL A 24 -1.22 -7.36 1.32
N GLU A 25 -1.26 -6.06 1.08
CA GLU A 25 -2.33 -5.42 0.33
C GLU A 25 -1.80 -4.94 -1.02
N TYR A 26 -2.48 -5.32 -2.10
CA TYR A 26 -2.38 -4.62 -3.38
C TYR A 26 -3.45 -3.55 -3.41
N GLY A 27 -3.04 -2.31 -3.50
CA GLY A 27 -3.97 -1.20 -3.35
C GLY A 27 -3.75 -0.07 -4.37
N ASP A 28 -4.80 0.72 -4.48
CA ASP A 28 -4.91 1.89 -5.35
C ASP A 28 -5.35 3.07 -4.49
N TYR A 29 -4.53 4.10 -4.43
CA TYR A 29 -4.79 5.26 -3.55
C TYR A 29 -6.07 6.01 -3.91
N GLN A 30 -6.54 5.91 -5.14
CA GLN A 30 -7.77 6.59 -5.57
C GLN A 30 -9.00 5.68 -5.50
N CYS A 31 -8.82 4.38 -5.31
CA CYS A 31 -9.93 3.42 -5.23
C CYS A 31 -10.74 3.64 -3.94
N PRO A 32 -12.06 3.87 -4.02
CA PRO A 32 -12.89 4.04 -2.81
C PRO A 32 -12.88 2.84 -1.88
N HIS A 33 -12.80 1.64 -2.42
CA HIS A 33 -12.71 0.42 -1.61
C HIS A 33 -11.42 0.38 -0.80
N CYS A 34 -10.30 0.80 -1.39
CA CYS A 34 -9.03 0.90 -0.68
C CYS A 34 -9.10 1.99 0.39
N GLY A 35 -9.81 3.09 0.12
CA GLY A 35 -10.04 4.12 1.12
C GLY A 35 -10.81 3.60 2.32
N ARG A 36 -11.79 2.69 2.11
CA ARG A 36 -12.51 2.05 3.21
C ARG A 36 -11.65 1.03 3.95
N ALA A 37 -10.74 0.34 3.23
CA ALA A 37 -9.84 -0.63 3.84
C ALA A 37 -8.80 0.04 4.73
N TYR A 38 -8.38 1.26 4.40
CA TYR A 38 -7.32 1.97 5.12
C TYR A 38 -7.53 2.02 6.64
N PRO A 39 -8.66 2.56 7.16
CA PRO A 39 -8.86 2.58 8.62
C PRO A 39 -9.02 1.17 9.21
N ILE A 40 -9.54 0.22 8.46
CA ILE A 40 -9.66 -1.17 8.91
C ILE A 40 -8.28 -1.76 9.17
N ILE A 41 -7.36 -1.59 8.23
CA ILE A 41 -5.99 -2.07 8.38
C ILE A 41 -5.30 -1.39 9.57
N LYS A 42 -5.47 -0.08 9.73
CA LYS A 42 -4.92 0.64 10.88
C LYS A 42 -5.41 0.08 12.21
N SER A 43 -6.71 -0.21 12.29
CA SER A 43 -7.31 -0.81 13.49
C SER A 43 -6.73 -2.20 13.77
N ILE A 44 -6.62 -3.03 12.73
CA ILE A 44 -6.05 -4.38 12.83
C ILE A 44 -4.60 -4.34 13.30
N GLN A 45 -3.79 -3.43 12.71
CA GLN A 45 -2.41 -3.24 13.12
C GLN A 45 -2.31 -2.91 14.61
N LYS A 46 -3.18 -2.02 15.08
CA LYS A 46 -3.22 -1.63 16.50
C LYS A 46 -3.57 -2.82 17.40
N LYS A 47 -4.53 -3.64 16.99
CA LYS A 47 -5.02 -4.78 17.77
C LYS A 47 -4.04 -5.95 17.82
N LEU A 48 -3.32 -6.20 16.73
CA LEU A 48 -2.38 -7.32 16.64
C LEU A 48 -0.95 -6.95 17.04
N GLY A 49 -0.59 -5.67 16.99
CA GLY A 49 0.71 -5.18 17.42
C GLY A 49 1.86 -5.92 16.73
N ASN A 50 2.79 -6.43 17.51
CA ASN A 50 4.00 -7.10 17.01
C ASN A 50 3.75 -8.48 16.39
N LYS A 51 2.52 -8.95 16.37
CA LYS A 51 2.15 -10.22 15.72
C LYS A 51 1.94 -10.07 14.22
N LEU A 52 1.80 -8.83 13.72
CA LEU A 52 1.48 -8.54 12.34
C LEU A 52 2.56 -7.69 11.69
N LYS A 53 3.00 -8.10 10.50
CA LYS A 53 3.72 -7.22 9.58
C LYS A 53 2.82 -6.96 8.38
N PHE A 54 2.78 -5.69 7.96
CA PHE A 54 1.94 -5.22 6.87
C PHE A 54 2.82 -4.74 5.73
N VAL A 55 2.48 -5.15 4.50
CA VAL A 55 3.15 -4.73 3.28
C VAL A 55 2.11 -4.15 2.33
N PHE A 56 2.45 -3.02 1.71
CA PHE A 56 1.61 -2.41 0.68
C PHE A 56 2.34 -2.45 -0.66
N ARG A 57 1.67 -2.99 -1.67
CA ARG A 57 2.16 -2.99 -3.05
C ARG A 57 1.19 -2.19 -3.92
N ASN A 58 1.73 -1.40 -4.83
CA ASN A 58 0.94 -0.56 -5.72
C ASN A 58 0.21 -1.38 -6.79
N PHE A 59 -1.06 -1.10 -6.96
CA PHE A 59 -1.85 -1.68 -8.04
C PHE A 59 -2.81 -0.62 -8.61
N PRO A 60 -2.26 0.46 -9.21
CA PRO A 60 -3.10 1.56 -9.68
C PRO A 60 -3.92 1.14 -10.89
N LEU A 61 -5.24 1.36 -10.81
CA LEU A 61 -6.20 1.05 -11.86
C LEU A 61 -6.35 2.29 -12.75
N ALA A 62 -5.35 2.52 -13.60
CA ALA A 62 -5.20 3.76 -14.38
C ALA A 62 -6.42 4.09 -15.25
N GLU A 63 -7.11 3.09 -15.77
CA GLU A 63 -8.28 3.31 -16.63
C GLU A 63 -9.49 3.81 -15.84
N SER A 64 -9.62 3.40 -14.59
CA SER A 64 -10.76 3.76 -13.73
C SER A 64 -10.47 4.97 -12.85
N HIS A 65 -9.20 5.18 -12.49
CA HIS A 65 -8.79 6.18 -11.52
C HIS A 65 -7.62 6.99 -12.09
N PRO A 66 -7.91 8.18 -12.65
CA PRO A 66 -6.91 8.94 -13.41
C PRO A 66 -5.72 9.43 -12.59
N ASP A 67 -5.87 9.62 -11.29
CA ASP A 67 -4.77 10.08 -10.41
C ASP A 67 -4.06 8.95 -9.67
N ALA A 68 -4.47 7.70 -9.90
CA ALA A 68 -3.93 6.56 -9.14
C ALA A 68 -2.44 6.34 -9.37
N VAL A 69 -1.97 6.44 -10.62
CA VAL A 69 -0.56 6.25 -10.95
C VAL A 69 0.29 7.34 -10.32
N ASN A 70 -0.12 8.59 -10.42
CA ASN A 70 0.62 9.71 -9.81
C ASN A 70 0.65 9.62 -8.30
N ALA A 71 -0.44 9.17 -7.67
CA ALA A 71 -0.47 8.97 -6.23
C ALA A 71 0.51 7.86 -5.80
N ALA A 72 0.57 6.77 -6.56
CA ALA A 72 1.53 5.69 -6.32
C ALA A 72 2.98 6.19 -6.48
N ILE A 73 3.25 6.94 -7.53
CA ILE A 73 4.58 7.55 -7.76
C ILE A 73 4.95 8.48 -6.61
N ALA A 74 3.98 9.28 -6.13
CA ALA A 74 4.21 10.21 -5.01
C ALA A 74 4.64 9.47 -3.74
N THR A 75 4.00 8.36 -3.40
CA THR A 75 4.40 7.59 -2.22
C THR A 75 5.77 6.93 -2.40
N GLU A 76 6.10 6.46 -3.59
CA GLU A 76 7.42 5.91 -3.87
C GLU A 76 8.50 7.01 -3.83
N ALA A 77 8.21 8.21 -4.32
CA ALA A 77 9.13 9.34 -4.19
C ALA A 77 9.36 9.70 -2.73
N ALA A 78 8.31 9.66 -1.90
CA ALA A 78 8.43 9.87 -0.46
C ALA A 78 9.32 8.81 0.20
N ALA A 79 9.26 7.57 -0.30
CA ALA A 79 10.09 6.47 0.19
C ALA A 79 11.58 6.76 0.04
N VAL A 80 11.98 7.47 -1.00
CA VAL A 80 13.39 7.87 -1.21
C VAL A 80 13.89 8.74 -0.04
N GLN A 81 13.00 9.49 0.59
CA GLN A 81 13.30 10.33 1.76
C GLN A 81 12.93 9.64 3.08
N GLY A 82 12.70 8.33 3.07
CA GLY A 82 12.40 7.55 4.27
C GLY A 82 11.01 7.76 4.83
N LYS A 83 10.06 8.27 4.04
CA LYS A 83 8.73 8.64 4.52
C LYS A 83 7.59 8.01 3.72
N PHE A 84 7.78 6.76 3.30
CA PHE A 84 6.73 6.05 2.56
C PHE A 84 5.42 6.01 3.36
N TRP A 85 5.47 5.53 4.60
CA TRP A 85 4.24 5.28 5.38
C TRP A 85 3.54 6.57 5.78
N GLU A 86 4.28 7.62 6.09
CA GLU A 86 3.70 8.93 6.37
C GLU A 86 2.96 9.47 5.15
N MET A 87 3.56 9.34 3.96
CA MET A 87 2.92 9.77 2.72
C MET A 87 1.74 8.88 2.34
N HIS A 88 1.87 7.57 2.54
CA HIS A 88 0.80 6.59 2.36
C HIS A 88 -0.44 7.01 3.15
N ASP A 89 -0.25 7.32 4.43
CA ASP A 89 -1.34 7.75 5.30
C ASP A 89 -1.94 9.08 4.82
N ALA A 90 -1.09 10.06 4.51
CA ALA A 90 -1.54 11.38 4.05
C ALA A 90 -2.36 11.29 2.77
N VAL A 91 -1.93 10.48 1.82
CA VAL A 91 -2.63 10.32 0.54
C VAL A 91 -4.00 9.68 0.75
N PHE A 92 -4.09 8.60 1.53
CA PHE A 92 -5.40 8.00 1.82
C PHE A 92 -6.32 8.96 2.58
N GLU A 93 -5.78 9.74 3.51
CA GLU A 93 -6.57 10.71 4.29
C GLU A 93 -7.08 11.88 3.44
N HIS A 94 -6.49 12.11 2.27
CA HIS A 94 -6.89 13.15 1.32
C HIS A 94 -7.39 12.57 0.00
N GLN A 95 -7.93 11.37 0.01
CA GLN A 95 -8.32 10.61 -1.18
C GLN A 95 -9.25 11.35 -2.14
N ARG A 96 -10.02 12.30 -1.66
CA ARG A 96 -10.99 13.03 -2.49
C ARG A 96 -10.34 13.93 -3.52
N ASP A 97 -9.10 14.35 -3.28
CA ASP A 97 -8.34 15.20 -4.21
C ASP A 97 -6.90 14.71 -4.23
N LEU A 98 -6.54 14.02 -5.32
CA LEU A 98 -5.17 13.52 -5.55
C LEU A 98 -4.57 14.17 -6.81
N SER A 99 -4.97 15.42 -7.10
CA SER A 99 -4.32 16.24 -8.11
C SER A 99 -2.86 16.49 -7.77
N ASP A 100 -2.09 16.95 -8.74
CA ASP A 100 -0.67 17.24 -8.52
C ASP A 100 -0.48 18.23 -7.37
N ALA A 101 -1.31 19.28 -7.31
CA ALA A 101 -1.25 20.26 -6.22
C ALA A 101 -1.56 19.62 -4.85
N ALA A 102 -2.54 18.71 -4.81
CA ALA A 102 -2.89 18.02 -3.58
C ALA A 102 -1.78 17.08 -3.12
N LEU A 103 -1.12 16.38 -4.04
CA LEU A 103 0.02 15.51 -3.72
C LEU A 103 1.19 16.31 -3.18
N ILE A 104 1.45 17.50 -3.72
CA ILE A 104 2.47 18.41 -3.18
C ILE A 104 2.11 18.85 -1.77
N LYS A 105 0.85 19.15 -1.50
CA LYS A 105 0.40 19.49 -0.13
C LYS A 105 0.62 18.34 0.84
N CYS A 106 0.34 17.11 0.42
CA CYS A 106 0.64 15.92 1.24
C CYS A 106 2.14 15.83 1.52
N ALA A 107 2.97 16.04 0.50
CA ALA A 107 4.43 16.01 0.65
C ALA A 107 4.92 17.09 1.65
N GLN A 108 4.35 18.29 1.59
CA GLN A 108 4.65 19.37 2.54
C GLN A 108 4.24 18.98 3.96
N LYS A 109 3.04 18.41 4.10
CA LYS A 109 2.50 18.01 5.40
C LYS A 109 3.39 16.98 6.10
N VAL A 110 3.94 16.03 5.36
CA VAL A 110 4.81 14.99 5.94
C VAL A 110 6.28 15.42 6.04
N GLY A 111 6.60 16.63 5.61
CA GLY A 111 7.93 17.21 5.80
C GLY A 111 8.97 16.82 4.77
N LEU A 112 8.57 16.51 3.54
CA LEU A 112 9.51 16.20 2.47
C LEU A 112 10.21 17.46 1.95
N ASP A 113 11.44 17.28 1.48
CA ASP A 113 12.10 18.26 0.62
C ASP A 113 11.34 18.28 -0.72
N ILE A 114 10.65 19.39 -1.00
CA ILE A 114 9.75 19.45 -2.16
C ILE A 114 10.51 19.44 -3.47
N SER A 115 11.66 20.15 -3.55
CA SER A 115 12.47 20.12 -4.77
C SER A 115 12.95 18.71 -5.11
N LYS A 116 13.36 17.96 -4.10
CA LYS A 116 13.78 16.57 -4.28
C LYS A 116 12.60 15.69 -4.65
N PHE A 117 11.45 15.88 -3.99
CA PHE A 117 10.23 15.15 -4.28
C PHE A 117 9.82 15.32 -5.75
N GLU A 118 9.80 16.56 -6.25
CA GLU A 118 9.44 16.83 -7.63
C GLU A 118 10.45 16.23 -8.61
N SER A 119 11.75 16.31 -8.29
CA SER A 119 12.80 15.69 -9.11
C SER A 119 12.69 14.18 -9.14
N ASP A 120 12.43 13.55 -8.00
CA ASP A 120 12.29 12.09 -7.90
C ASP A 120 11.04 11.58 -8.60
N PHE A 121 9.98 12.40 -8.64
CA PHE A 121 8.70 12.04 -9.26
C PHE A 121 8.88 11.63 -10.73
N ASP A 122 9.82 12.25 -11.45
CA ASP A 122 10.06 11.98 -12.87
C ASP A 122 11.11 10.89 -13.12
N LYS A 123 11.67 10.30 -12.08
CA LYS A 123 12.72 9.29 -12.26
C LYS A 123 12.16 7.95 -12.70
N GLN A 124 12.85 7.33 -13.66
CA GLN A 124 12.45 6.03 -14.20
C GLN A 124 12.41 4.95 -13.11
N GLU A 125 13.33 4.97 -12.16
CA GLU A 125 13.39 4.00 -11.05
C GLU A 125 12.12 3.99 -10.22
N ILE A 126 11.53 5.18 -10.01
CA ILE A 126 10.29 5.32 -9.25
C ILE A 126 9.12 4.73 -10.04
N GLN A 127 9.05 5.03 -11.33
CA GLN A 127 8.02 4.48 -12.21
C GLN A 127 8.15 2.96 -12.32
N ASP A 128 9.39 2.46 -12.42
CA ASP A 128 9.67 1.03 -12.50
C ASP A 128 9.19 0.29 -11.23
N LYS A 129 9.33 0.92 -10.06
CA LYS A 129 8.85 0.32 -8.80
C LYS A 129 7.32 0.12 -8.85
N VAL A 130 6.59 1.13 -9.30
CA VAL A 130 5.13 1.06 -9.43
C VAL A 130 4.74 -0.03 -10.44
N GLU A 131 5.41 -0.07 -11.59
CA GLU A 131 5.16 -1.09 -12.61
C GLU A 131 5.49 -2.50 -12.12
N SER A 132 6.58 -2.65 -11.40
CA SER A 132 7.00 -3.92 -10.81
C SER A 132 5.96 -4.46 -9.83
N ASP A 133 5.41 -3.59 -9.00
CA ASP A 133 4.32 -3.97 -8.09
C ASP A 133 3.09 -4.41 -8.88
N LEU A 134 2.70 -3.65 -9.90
CA LEU A 134 1.54 -3.97 -10.73
C LEU A 134 1.71 -5.34 -11.42
N GLU A 135 2.85 -5.58 -12.02
CA GLU A 135 3.15 -6.86 -12.66
C GLU A 135 3.11 -8.01 -11.66
N SER A 136 3.66 -7.80 -10.47
CA SER A 136 3.63 -8.83 -9.43
C SER A 136 2.20 -9.15 -9.03
N GLY A 137 1.34 -8.16 -8.97
CA GLY A 137 -0.09 -8.34 -8.70
C GLY A 137 -0.75 -9.19 -9.77
N VAL A 138 -0.52 -8.87 -11.04
CA VAL A 138 -1.06 -9.66 -12.16
C VAL A 138 -0.60 -11.10 -12.06
N ARG A 139 0.69 -11.33 -11.84
CA ARG A 139 1.24 -12.69 -11.70
C ARG A 139 0.71 -13.43 -10.48
N SER A 140 0.31 -12.71 -9.46
CA SER A 140 -0.26 -13.29 -8.23
C SER A 140 -1.77 -13.50 -8.31
N GLY A 141 -2.39 -13.13 -9.43
CA GLY A 141 -3.83 -13.31 -9.62
C GLY A 141 -4.69 -12.15 -9.11
N VAL A 142 -4.10 -10.98 -8.93
CA VAL A 142 -4.86 -9.78 -8.56
C VAL A 142 -5.62 -9.26 -9.78
N ASN A 143 -6.92 -9.02 -9.61
CA ASN A 143 -7.79 -8.50 -10.67
C ASN A 143 -8.67 -7.34 -10.19
N GLY A 144 -8.39 -6.80 -9.01
CA GLY A 144 -9.11 -5.66 -8.42
C GLY A 144 -8.47 -5.27 -7.10
N THR A 145 -8.91 -4.14 -6.54
CA THR A 145 -8.35 -3.59 -5.30
C THR A 145 -9.44 -3.28 -4.27
N PRO A 146 -9.15 -3.42 -2.98
CA PRO A 146 -7.94 -4.03 -2.45
C PRO A 146 -7.93 -5.54 -2.68
N SER A 147 -6.74 -6.13 -2.84
CA SER A 147 -6.56 -7.57 -2.80
C SER A 147 -5.56 -7.90 -1.70
N PHE A 148 -5.87 -8.88 -0.89
CA PHE A 148 -5.05 -9.26 0.26
C PHE A 148 -4.42 -10.63 0.10
N PHE A 149 -3.19 -10.75 0.58
CA PHE A 149 -2.48 -12.01 0.68
C PHE A 149 -2.05 -12.19 2.14
N ILE A 150 -2.29 -13.36 2.68
CA ILE A 150 -1.98 -13.67 4.08
C ILE A 150 -1.01 -14.85 4.09
N ASN A 151 0.17 -14.63 4.65
CA ASN A 151 1.24 -15.64 4.67
C ASN A 151 1.49 -16.23 3.27
N GLY A 152 1.48 -15.36 2.25
CA GLY A 152 1.80 -15.73 0.88
C GLY A 152 0.64 -16.28 0.06
N LYS A 153 -0.56 -16.39 0.63
CA LYS A 153 -1.73 -16.94 -0.06
C LYS A 153 -2.83 -15.89 -0.22
N LYS A 154 -3.47 -15.89 -1.39
CA LYS A 154 -4.55 -14.94 -1.64
C LYS A 154 -5.73 -15.19 -0.70
N TYR A 155 -6.19 -14.13 -0.06
CA TYR A 155 -7.35 -14.15 0.83
C TYR A 155 -8.58 -13.74 0.02
N ASN A 156 -9.58 -14.60 -0.03
CA ASN A 156 -10.78 -14.40 -0.88
C ASN A 156 -12.07 -14.16 -0.09
N ASP A 157 -11.99 -14.08 1.23
CA ASP A 157 -13.16 -13.83 2.07
C ASP A 157 -13.34 -12.34 2.34
N SER A 158 -14.36 -12.00 3.12
CA SER A 158 -14.64 -10.62 3.49
C SER A 158 -13.47 -9.99 4.26
N TRP A 159 -13.16 -8.74 3.91
CA TRP A 159 -12.16 -7.96 4.63
C TRP A 159 -12.79 -6.91 5.55
N ASP A 160 -14.08 -7.08 5.93
CA ASP A 160 -14.60 -6.30 7.05
C ASP A 160 -13.73 -6.58 8.28
N GLU A 161 -13.64 -5.61 9.17
CA GLU A 161 -12.66 -5.66 10.25
C GLU A 161 -12.79 -6.92 11.11
N ASP A 162 -14.00 -7.26 11.51
CA ASP A 162 -14.22 -8.40 12.41
C ASP A 162 -13.85 -9.72 11.76
N THR A 163 -14.27 -9.93 10.51
CA THR A 163 -13.99 -11.17 9.77
C THR A 163 -12.50 -11.34 9.51
N LEU A 164 -11.85 -10.27 9.04
CA LEU A 164 -10.42 -10.32 8.74
C LEU A 164 -9.60 -10.49 10.02
N LEU A 165 -9.93 -9.76 11.08
CA LEU A 165 -9.24 -9.87 12.36
C LEU A 165 -9.37 -11.28 12.95
N GLU A 166 -10.56 -11.85 12.91
CA GLU A 166 -10.81 -13.22 13.40
C GLU A 166 -9.96 -14.23 12.62
N TYR A 167 -9.92 -14.11 11.30
CA TYR A 167 -9.09 -14.99 10.48
C TYR A 167 -7.62 -14.87 10.83
N LEU A 168 -7.10 -13.65 10.94
CA LEU A 168 -5.70 -13.41 11.28
C LEU A 168 -5.34 -13.98 12.65
N ARG A 169 -6.24 -13.84 13.63
CA ARG A 169 -6.05 -14.42 14.96
C ARG A 169 -6.03 -15.95 14.92
N SER A 170 -6.82 -16.56 14.03
CA SER A 170 -6.90 -18.02 13.92
C SER A 170 -5.60 -18.64 13.42
N ILE A 171 -4.79 -17.91 12.68
CA ILE A 171 -3.55 -18.42 12.10
C ILE A 171 -2.30 -17.99 12.90
N SER A 172 -2.47 -17.20 13.94
CA SER A 172 -1.36 -16.63 14.74
C SER A 172 -0.93 -17.54 15.91
N VAL A 173 -1.06 -18.82 15.77
CA VAL A 173 -0.70 -19.78 16.83
C VAL A 173 0.79 -19.98 16.90
#